data_01044b42e4dff8251101f5661856d677
#
_entry.id   01044b42e4dff8251101f5661856d677
#
_cell.length_a   1.000
_cell.length_b   1.000
_cell.length_c   1.000
_cell.angle_alpha   90.00
_cell.angle_beta   90.00
_cell.angle_gamma   90.00
#
_symmetry.space_group_name_H-M   'P 1'
#
loop_
_entity.id
_entity.type
_entity.pdbx_description
1 polymer ?
#
loop_
_entity_poly.entity_id
_entity_poly.type
_entity_poly.pdbx_seq_one_letter_code
_entity_poly.pdbx_strand_id
1 'polypeptide(L)'
;DVPGYLPGTDQEWTGVIRRGAKLLYAYAEATVPLVTVILRKAYGGAYIVMGSKQLGADINLAWPTAEIAVMGGQGAVNILYRGEIKRAEEAGEDVAAVRTRLANEYTYNVASPFLAAERGELDGIIEPAQTRVSIAKALRALRNKRASLPAKKHGNIPL
;
A
#
# COMPACT_ATOMS: atom_id res chain seq x y z
N ASP A 1 -0.56 -6.30 -5.02
CA ASP A 1 0.89 -6.23 -5.21
C ASP A 1 1.25 -4.93 -5.92
N VAL A 2 1.44 -3.86 -5.14
CA VAL A 2 1.63 -2.49 -5.65
C VAL A 2 2.94 -1.91 -5.10
N PRO A 3 4.03 -1.94 -5.88
CA PRO A 3 5.34 -1.47 -5.40
C PRO A 3 5.49 0.06 -5.42
N GLY A 4 4.60 0.77 -6.06
CA GLY A 4 4.64 2.23 -6.21
C GLY A 4 4.16 2.69 -7.58
N TYR A 5 4.13 4.01 -7.78
CA TYR A 5 4.06 4.60 -9.11
C TYR A 5 5.39 4.42 -9.83
N LEU A 6 5.36 4.20 -11.14
CA LEU A 6 6.59 4.12 -11.91
C LEU A 6 7.34 5.46 -11.88
N PRO A 7 8.56 5.51 -11.35
CA PRO A 7 9.33 6.74 -11.29
C PRO A 7 9.95 7.08 -12.66
N GLY A 8 10.26 8.34 -12.85
CA GLY A 8 10.99 8.83 -14.02
C GLY A 8 10.40 10.13 -14.57
N THR A 9 11.25 10.95 -15.18
CA THR A 9 10.87 12.23 -15.78
C THR A 9 9.79 12.10 -16.84
N ASP A 10 9.90 11.07 -17.70
CA ASP A 10 8.90 10.83 -18.76
C ASP A 10 7.53 10.48 -18.17
N GLN A 11 7.49 9.69 -17.09
CA GLN A 11 6.27 9.36 -16.37
C GLN A 11 5.64 10.58 -15.70
N GLU A 12 6.47 11.44 -15.11
CA GLU A 12 6.00 12.69 -14.50
C GLU A 12 5.47 13.65 -15.55
N TRP A 13 6.18 13.83 -16.67
CA TRP A 13 5.73 14.68 -17.77
C TRP A 13 4.45 14.17 -18.45
N THR A 14 4.30 12.87 -18.56
CA THR A 14 3.04 12.26 -19.06
C THR A 14 1.91 12.28 -18.04
N GLY A 15 2.17 12.78 -16.82
CA GLY A 15 1.15 13.05 -15.80
C GLY A 15 0.76 11.85 -14.96
N VAL A 16 1.70 10.97 -14.60
CA VAL A 16 1.44 9.80 -13.76
C VAL A 16 0.78 10.18 -12.42
N ILE A 17 1.23 11.26 -11.76
CA ILE A 17 0.67 11.75 -10.50
C ILE A 17 -0.77 12.20 -10.68
N ARG A 18 -1.03 12.98 -11.73
CA ARG A 18 -2.36 13.49 -12.08
C ARG A 18 -3.34 12.36 -12.41
N ARG A 19 -2.89 11.36 -13.19
CA ARG A 19 -3.69 10.16 -13.49
C ARG A 19 -3.95 9.32 -12.24
N GLY A 20 -2.95 9.20 -11.37
CA GLY A 20 -3.11 8.56 -10.06
C GLY A 20 -4.13 9.26 -9.18
N ALA A 21 -4.16 10.60 -9.18
CA ALA A 21 -5.15 11.38 -8.46
C ALA A 21 -6.59 11.13 -8.98
N LYS A 22 -6.77 10.91 -10.30
CA LYS A 22 -8.07 10.53 -10.86
C LYS A 22 -8.52 9.15 -10.37
N LEU A 23 -7.60 8.20 -10.28
CA LEU A 23 -7.88 6.87 -9.77
C LEU A 23 -8.26 6.92 -8.28
N LEU A 24 -7.52 7.70 -7.48
CA LEU A 24 -7.82 7.95 -6.07
C LEU A 24 -9.25 8.51 -5.92
N TYR A 25 -9.58 9.52 -6.71
CA TYR A 25 -10.91 10.11 -6.69
C TYR A 25 -11.99 9.08 -7.03
N ALA A 26 -11.78 8.27 -8.07
CA ALA A 26 -12.75 7.25 -8.49
C ALA A 26 -13.01 6.20 -7.39
N TYR A 27 -11.98 5.72 -6.72
CA TYR A 27 -12.14 4.80 -5.60
C TYR A 27 -12.82 5.45 -4.38
N ALA A 28 -12.44 6.69 -4.04
CA ALA A 28 -13.03 7.41 -2.92
C ALA A 28 -14.53 7.69 -3.12
N GLU A 29 -14.95 7.89 -4.37
CA GLU A 29 -16.33 8.18 -4.74
C GLU A 29 -17.18 6.94 -5.02
N ALA A 30 -16.57 5.76 -5.10
CA ALA A 30 -17.28 4.52 -5.41
C ALA A 30 -18.27 4.15 -4.29
N THR A 31 -19.55 4.00 -4.66
CA THR A 31 -20.63 3.62 -3.73
C THR A 31 -20.89 2.12 -3.68
N VAL A 32 -20.21 1.36 -4.52
CA VAL A 32 -20.26 -0.10 -4.57
C VAL A 32 -19.42 -0.75 -3.47
N PRO A 33 -19.64 -2.03 -3.14
CA PRO A 33 -18.73 -2.76 -2.25
C PRO A 33 -17.30 -2.76 -2.75
N LEU A 34 -16.36 -2.36 -1.89
CA LEU A 34 -14.92 -2.34 -2.14
C LEU A 34 -14.22 -3.35 -1.24
N VAL A 35 -13.68 -4.40 -1.84
CA VAL A 35 -12.89 -5.44 -1.14
C VAL A 35 -11.48 -5.46 -1.71
N THR A 36 -10.50 -5.18 -0.89
CA THR A 36 -9.09 -5.17 -1.28
C THR A 36 -8.35 -6.35 -0.66
N VAL A 37 -7.54 -7.03 -1.45
CA VAL A 37 -6.66 -8.12 -0.97
C VAL A 37 -5.22 -7.80 -1.33
N ILE A 38 -4.39 -7.65 -0.31
CA ILE A 38 -2.96 -7.39 -0.46
C ILE A 38 -2.22 -8.73 -0.53
N LEU A 39 -1.63 -9.02 -1.68
CA LEU A 39 -0.96 -10.30 -1.94
C LEU A 39 0.51 -10.26 -1.50
N ARG A 40 1.21 -9.14 -1.77
CA ARG A 40 2.63 -8.95 -1.49
C ARG A 40 2.89 -7.48 -1.16
N LYS A 41 3.31 -6.66 -2.10
CA LYS A 41 3.67 -5.26 -1.87
C LYS A 41 2.45 -4.36 -1.84
N ALA A 42 2.46 -3.43 -0.90
CA ALA A 42 1.49 -2.35 -0.78
C ALA A 42 2.21 -1.09 -0.29
N TYR A 43 2.83 -0.35 -1.22
CA TYR A 43 3.73 0.75 -0.88
C TYR A 43 3.17 2.13 -1.24
N GLY A 44 3.18 3.00 -0.23
CA GLY A 44 2.96 4.43 -0.37
C GLY A 44 1.64 4.84 -1.01
N GLY A 45 1.66 5.96 -1.72
CA GLY A 45 0.47 6.53 -2.36
C GLY A 45 -0.16 5.63 -3.41
N ALA A 46 0.63 4.81 -4.11
CA ALA A 46 0.11 3.89 -5.11
C ALA A 46 -0.74 2.77 -4.49
N TYR A 47 -0.36 2.26 -3.31
CA TYR A 47 -1.21 1.37 -2.52
C TYR A 47 -2.50 2.07 -2.08
N ILE A 48 -2.37 3.29 -1.56
CA ILE A 48 -3.53 4.04 -1.04
C ILE A 48 -4.59 4.21 -2.12
N VAL A 49 -4.22 4.61 -3.33
CA VAL A 49 -5.17 4.83 -4.43
C VAL A 49 -5.85 3.57 -4.94
N MET A 50 -5.32 2.39 -4.65
CA MET A 50 -5.88 1.10 -5.07
C MET A 50 -6.97 0.57 -4.10
N GLY A 51 -7.63 1.43 -3.37
CA GLY A 51 -8.71 1.09 -2.46
C GLY A 51 -8.19 0.60 -1.10
N SER A 52 -7.37 1.40 -0.45
CA SER A 52 -6.94 1.14 0.93
C SER A 52 -8.05 1.43 1.94
N LYS A 53 -7.88 0.94 3.17
CA LYS A 53 -8.79 1.23 4.29
C LYS A 53 -8.88 2.73 4.56
N GLN A 54 -7.77 3.43 4.48
CA GLN A 54 -7.70 4.89 4.68
C GLN A 54 -8.52 5.66 3.63
N LEU A 55 -8.70 5.09 2.43
CA LEU A 55 -9.51 5.67 1.37
C LEU A 55 -11.00 5.28 1.46
N GLY A 56 -11.38 4.49 2.45
CA GLY A 56 -12.77 4.10 2.69
C GLY A 56 -13.18 2.77 2.05
N ALA A 57 -12.24 1.90 1.68
CA ALA A 57 -12.58 0.55 1.28
C ALA A 57 -13.26 -0.21 2.44
N ASP A 58 -14.29 -0.99 2.11
CA ASP A 58 -15.12 -1.65 3.11
C ASP A 58 -14.36 -2.75 3.86
N ILE A 59 -13.66 -3.61 3.10
CA ILE A 59 -12.90 -4.73 3.66
C ILE A 59 -11.53 -4.81 3.02
N ASN A 60 -10.50 -4.80 3.87
CA ASN A 60 -9.11 -4.95 3.48
C ASN A 60 -8.52 -6.20 4.12
N LEU A 61 -8.08 -7.12 3.29
CA LEU A 61 -7.45 -8.37 3.67
C LEU A 61 -6.00 -8.40 3.19
N ALA A 62 -5.14 -9.10 3.90
CA ALA A 62 -3.76 -9.31 3.47
C ALA A 62 -3.35 -10.77 3.62
N TRP A 63 -2.42 -11.23 2.79
CA TRP A 63 -1.71 -12.47 3.05
C TRP A 63 -0.62 -12.26 4.12
N PRO A 64 -0.20 -13.31 4.84
CA PRO A 64 0.85 -13.20 5.85
C PRO A 64 2.20 -12.70 5.31
N THR A 65 2.42 -12.88 4.00
CA THR A 65 3.61 -12.44 3.26
C THR A 65 3.51 -11.03 2.71
N ALA A 66 2.44 -10.30 3.03
CA ALA A 66 2.26 -8.94 2.56
C ALA A 66 3.26 -7.99 3.24
N GLU A 67 3.65 -6.96 2.49
CA GLU A 67 4.49 -5.87 2.98
C GLU A 67 3.75 -4.55 2.78
N ILE A 68 3.42 -3.88 3.88
CA ILE A 68 2.62 -2.65 3.89
C ILE A 68 3.45 -1.53 4.51
N ALA A 69 3.88 -0.57 3.72
CA ALA A 69 4.74 0.51 4.18
C ALA A 69 4.68 1.73 3.25
N VAL A 70 5.32 2.81 3.67
CA VAL A 70 5.50 4.00 2.81
C VAL A 70 6.37 3.68 1.59
N MET A 71 7.39 2.82 1.78
CA MET A 71 8.29 2.35 0.72
C MET A 71 8.91 1.01 1.10
N GLY A 72 9.47 0.29 0.15
CA GLY A 72 10.18 -0.96 0.41
C GLY A 72 11.50 -0.76 1.15
N GLY A 73 11.98 -1.80 1.85
CA GLY A 73 13.16 -1.76 2.69
C GLY A 73 14.42 -1.23 2.00
N GLN A 74 14.67 -1.60 0.76
CA GLN A 74 15.82 -1.11 -0.01
C GLN A 74 15.80 0.42 -0.22
N GLY A 75 14.61 0.99 -0.46
CA GLY A 75 14.45 2.44 -0.55
C GLY A 75 14.59 3.12 0.82
N ALA A 76 13.97 2.55 1.84
CA ALA A 76 13.97 3.06 3.20
C ALA A 76 15.40 3.17 3.78
N VAL A 77 16.25 2.18 3.54
CA VAL A 77 17.63 2.14 4.02
C VAL A 77 18.44 3.36 3.57
N ASN A 78 18.29 3.77 2.32
CA ASN A 78 19.02 4.92 1.79
C ASN A 78 18.64 6.26 2.42
N ILE A 79 17.44 6.32 3.02
CA ILE A 79 16.92 7.55 3.65
C ILE A 79 17.13 7.50 5.16
N LEU A 80 16.68 6.43 5.80
CA LEU A 80 16.60 6.33 7.26
C LEU A 80 17.94 5.96 7.90
N TYR A 81 18.73 5.12 7.22
CA TYR A 81 19.96 4.55 7.80
C TYR A 81 21.24 5.08 7.16
N ARG A 82 21.18 6.26 6.53
CA ARG A 82 22.34 6.90 5.89
C ARG A 82 23.54 7.03 6.83
N GLY A 83 23.30 7.37 8.10
CA GLY A 83 24.36 7.50 9.10
C GLY A 83 25.01 6.17 9.48
N GLU A 84 24.25 5.07 9.53
CA GLU A 84 24.79 3.74 9.81
C GLU A 84 25.61 3.21 8.65
N ILE A 85 25.12 3.43 7.43
CA ILE A 85 25.84 3.07 6.21
C ILE A 85 27.20 3.77 6.14
N LYS A 86 27.22 5.07 6.44
CA LYS A 86 28.47 5.85 6.45
C LYS A 86 29.46 5.34 7.51
N ARG A 87 28.97 5.02 8.71
CA ARG A 87 29.82 4.43 9.78
C ARG A 87 30.41 3.08 9.38
N ALA A 88 29.60 2.21 8.73
CA ALA A 88 30.06 0.93 8.23
C ALA A 88 31.14 1.09 7.14
N GLU A 89 30.99 2.08 6.25
CA GLU A 89 31.98 2.42 5.22
C GLU A 89 33.30 2.89 5.85
N GLU A 90 33.24 3.79 6.84
CA GLU A 90 34.40 4.30 7.59
C GLU A 90 35.10 3.19 8.41
N ALA A 91 34.34 2.20 8.87
CA ALA A 91 34.88 1.04 9.60
C ALA A 91 35.41 -0.08 8.68
N GLY A 92 35.29 0.06 7.36
CA GLY A 92 35.72 -0.97 6.39
C GLY A 92 34.86 -2.23 6.38
N GLU A 93 33.60 -2.14 6.84
CA GLU A 93 32.64 -3.26 6.80
C GLU A 93 32.11 -3.49 5.38
N ASP A 94 31.53 -4.66 5.15
CA ASP A 94 30.79 -4.94 3.91
C ASP A 94 29.48 -4.13 3.89
N VAL A 95 29.53 -2.97 3.24
CA VAL A 95 28.40 -2.04 3.09
C VAL A 95 27.18 -2.72 2.44
N ALA A 96 27.37 -3.67 1.52
CA ALA A 96 26.27 -4.38 0.87
C ALA A 96 25.55 -5.31 1.86
N ALA A 97 26.31 -6.02 2.69
CA ALA A 97 25.76 -6.86 3.74
C ALA A 97 25.01 -6.02 4.79
N VAL A 98 25.59 -4.88 5.21
CA VAL A 98 24.92 -3.96 6.15
C VAL A 98 23.60 -3.43 5.57
N ARG A 99 23.58 -2.99 4.32
CA ARG A 99 22.35 -2.55 3.63
C ARG A 99 21.29 -3.63 3.58
N THR A 100 21.69 -4.85 3.25
CA THR A 100 20.76 -5.99 3.19
C THR A 100 20.17 -6.31 4.55
N ARG A 101 20.99 -6.32 5.60
CA ARG A 101 20.53 -6.52 6.98
C ARG A 101 19.51 -5.44 7.38
N LEU A 102 19.83 -4.17 7.21
CA LEU A 102 18.96 -3.06 7.56
C LEU A 102 17.64 -3.07 6.76
N ALA A 103 17.68 -3.45 5.48
CA ALA A 103 16.48 -3.59 4.66
C ALA A 103 15.56 -4.71 5.16
N ASN A 104 16.12 -5.84 5.57
CA ASN A 104 15.38 -6.96 6.14
C ASN A 104 14.79 -6.58 7.51
N GLU A 105 15.55 -5.92 8.37
CA GLU A 105 15.08 -5.41 9.66
C GLU A 105 13.93 -4.41 9.48
N TYR A 106 14.03 -3.49 8.54
CA TYR A 106 12.94 -2.57 8.21
C TYR A 106 11.70 -3.32 7.74
N THR A 107 11.86 -4.25 6.82
CA THR A 107 10.72 -5.04 6.29
C THR A 107 10.03 -5.80 7.41
N TYR A 108 10.77 -6.44 8.29
CA TYR A 108 10.23 -7.20 9.40
C TYR A 108 9.53 -6.31 10.45
N ASN A 109 10.17 -5.21 10.84
CA ASN A 109 9.71 -4.38 11.96
C ASN A 109 8.70 -3.29 11.55
N VAL A 110 8.67 -2.88 10.27
CA VAL A 110 7.87 -1.75 9.81
C VAL A 110 6.84 -2.15 8.76
N ALA A 111 7.19 -3.03 7.83
CA ALA A 111 6.31 -3.40 6.72
C ALA A 111 5.43 -4.64 7.00
N SER A 112 5.46 -5.17 8.21
CA SER A 112 4.68 -6.34 8.59
C SER A 112 3.17 -6.12 8.46
N PRO A 113 2.40 -7.02 7.83
CA PRO A 113 0.95 -6.92 7.77
C PRO A 113 0.29 -7.04 9.16
N PHE A 114 0.96 -7.69 10.12
CA PHE A 114 0.47 -7.78 11.50
C PHE A 114 0.46 -6.41 12.17
N LEU A 115 1.49 -5.60 11.96
CA LEU A 115 1.55 -4.24 12.46
C LEU A 115 0.45 -3.34 11.82
N ALA A 116 0.20 -3.51 10.52
CA ALA A 116 -0.89 -2.82 9.84
C ALA A 116 -2.27 -3.23 10.40
N ALA A 117 -2.45 -4.51 10.74
CA ALA A 117 -3.66 -5.01 11.40
C ALA A 117 -3.85 -4.42 12.80
N GLU A 118 -2.79 -4.34 13.61
CA GLU A 118 -2.82 -3.71 14.93
C GLU A 118 -3.24 -2.23 14.87
N ARG A 119 -2.88 -1.54 13.79
CA ARG A 119 -3.24 -0.14 13.54
C ARG A 119 -4.65 0.05 12.95
N GLY A 120 -5.37 -1.04 12.68
CA GLY A 120 -6.70 -1.00 12.09
C GLY A 120 -6.69 -0.73 10.57
N GLU A 121 -5.57 -0.89 9.89
CA GLU A 121 -5.45 -0.73 8.44
C GLU A 121 -5.93 -1.96 7.66
N LEU A 122 -6.10 -3.09 8.35
CA LEU A 122 -6.59 -4.36 7.81
C LEU A 122 -7.74 -4.90 8.66
N ASP A 123 -8.70 -5.54 8.01
CA ASP A 123 -9.79 -6.27 8.65
C ASP A 123 -9.42 -7.73 8.95
N GLY A 124 -8.38 -8.24 8.30
CA GLY A 124 -7.90 -9.59 8.57
C GLY A 124 -6.69 -10.00 7.76
N ILE A 125 -5.94 -10.94 8.32
CA ILE A 125 -4.84 -11.63 7.64
C ILE A 125 -5.35 -13.04 7.33
N ILE A 126 -5.26 -13.45 6.07
CA ILE A 126 -5.83 -14.68 5.56
C ILE A 126 -4.80 -15.50 4.79
N GLU A 127 -4.87 -16.81 4.93
CA GLU A 127 -4.08 -17.70 4.09
C GLU A 127 -4.48 -17.60 2.61
N PRO A 128 -3.54 -17.74 1.66
CA PRO A 128 -3.82 -17.65 0.23
C PRO A 128 -4.99 -18.54 -0.22
N ALA A 129 -5.09 -19.75 0.31
CA ALA A 129 -6.16 -20.70 0.00
C ALA A 129 -7.56 -20.21 0.45
N GLN A 130 -7.63 -19.31 1.42
CA GLN A 130 -8.88 -18.76 1.94
C GLN A 130 -9.38 -17.54 1.15
N THR A 131 -8.58 -17.00 0.23
CA THR A 131 -8.87 -15.74 -0.45
C THR A 131 -10.24 -15.73 -1.11
N ARG A 132 -10.56 -16.75 -1.92
CA ARG A 132 -11.85 -16.83 -2.61
C ARG A 132 -13.05 -16.86 -1.65
N VAL A 133 -12.95 -17.67 -0.61
CA VAL A 133 -14.02 -17.81 0.38
C VAL A 133 -14.22 -16.52 1.16
N SER A 134 -13.13 -15.86 1.55
CA SER A 134 -13.15 -14.59 2.28
C SER A 134 -13.77 -13.47 1.44
N ILE A 135 -13.40 -13.35 0.16
CA ILE A 135 -14.01 -12.39 -0.76
C ILE A 135 -15.51 -12.67 -0.92
N ALA A 136 -15.91 -13.93 -1.11
CA ALA A 136 -17.32 -14.28 -1.25
C ALA A 136 -18.14 -13.95 0.01
N LYS A 137 -17.58 -14.16 1.20
CA LYS A 137 -18.19 -13.77 2.48
C LYS A 137 -18.31 -12.26 2.60
N ALA A 138 -17.25 -11.52 2.27
CA ALA A 138 -17.22 -10.07 2.27
C ALA A 138 -18.31 -9.48 1.36
N LEU A 139 -18.39 -9.93 0.12
CA LEU A 139 -19.40 -9.47 -0.83
C LEU A 139 -20.83 -9.81 -0.40
N ARG A 140 -21.06 -10.97 0.25
CA ARG A 140 -22.37 -11.29 0.84
C ARG A 140 -22.74 -10.35 1.97
N ALA A 141 -21.80 -10.02 2.85
CA ALA A 141 -22.03 -9.10 3.95
C ALA A 141 -22.35 -7.68 3.43
N LEU A 142 -21.71 -7.29 2.36
CA LEU A 142 -21.84 -5.97 1.74
C LEU A 142 -22.97 -5.86 0.71
N ARG A 143 -23.71 -6.92 0.41
CA ARG A 143 -24.76 -6.93 -0.66
C ARG A 143 -25.83 -5.83 -0.50
N ASN A 144 -26.07 -5.40 0.73
CA ASN A 144 -27.05 -4.37 1.04
C ASN A 144 -26.42 -3.01 1.28
N LYS A 145 -25.12 -2.84 0.97
CA LYS A 145 -24.46 -1.54 1.09
C LYS A 145 -25.26 -0.48 0.37
N ARG A 146 -25.49 0.63 1.05
CA ARG A 146 -26.06 1.87 0.51
C ARG A 146 -25.15 3.00 0.97
N ALA A 147 -24.68 3.78 0.04
CA ALA A 147 -23.90 4.97 0.33
C ALA A 147 -24.51 6.16 -0.40
N SER A 148 -24.67 7.25 0.29
CA SER A 148 -25.03 8.56 -0.28
C SER A 148 -23.84 9.48 -0.19
N LEU A 149 -23.53 10.15 -1.26
CA LEU A 149 -22.45 11.13 -1.30
C LEU A 149 -23.02 12.54 -1.14
N PRO A 150 -22.30 13.47 -0.46
CA PRO A 150 -22.68 14.86 -0.42
C PRO A 150 -22.75 15.44 -1.83
N ALA A 151 -23.66 16.38 -2.05
CA ALA A 151 -23.70 17.15 -3.29
C ALA A 151 -22.37 17.91 -3.46
N LYS A 152 -21.82 17.86 -4.65
CA LYS A 152 -20.55 18.54 -4.96
C LYS A 152 -20.65 19.37 -6.22
N LYS A 153 -19.87 20.44 -6.25
CA LYS A 153 -19.82 21.37 -7.39
C LYS A 153 -19.06 20.80 -8.58
N HIS A 154 -18.03 19.99 -8.30
CA HIS A 154 -17.15 19.41 -9.33
C HIS A 154 -16.98 17.92 -9.13
N GLY A 155 -16.74 17.20 -10.21
CA GLY A 155 -16.44 15.79 -10.24
C GLY A 155 -14.97 15.50 -10.59
N ASN A 156 -14.70 14.26 -10.97
CA ASN A 156 -13.41 13.80 -11.46
C ASN A 156 -13.22 14.25 -12.93
N ILE A 157 -12.67 15.44 -13.13
CA ILE A 157 -12.52 16.04 -14.44
C ILE A 157 -11.50 15.29 -15.30
N PRO A 158 -11.70 15.21 -16.63
CA PRO A 158 -10.69 14.70 -17.56
C PRO A 158 -9.51 15.68 -17.64
N LEU A 159 -8.30 15.17 -17.40
CA LEU A 159 -7.04 15.94 -17.43
C LEU A 159 -6.05 15.31 -18.40
#